data_91da5a4f0fd656da2ed10e8b72022465
#
_entry.id   91da5a4f0fd656da2ed10e8b72022465
#
_cell.length_a   1.000
_cell.length_b   1.000
_cell.length_c   1.000
_cell.angle_alpha   90.00
_cell.angle_beta   90.00
_cell.angle_gamma   90.00
#
_symmetry.space_group_name_H-M   'P 1'
#
loop_
_entity.id
_entity.type
_entity.pdbx_description
1 polymer ?
#
loop_
_entity_poly.entity_id
_entity_poly.type
_entity_poly.pdbx_seq_one_letter_code
_entity_poly.pdbx_strand_id
1 'polypeptide(L)'
;MKKRLTLLGLLILVVAIPLVIFLTLTYQNVKQKAQALGNVTSRSVIGQIPEEVTAGSLISRNAPAFASSGYYPASNANDDSYDTTWRSQGTPGWLAYDLSNVPTSQRSKVLVVWYNETSNYDHTIIGYNAYNMPQDYTIDINPGDGGGSPPGGGWITVATVKGNHYHSREHVIDMAGNNWIRINVTRVDGSLENYDASINMDVYDATYGIADNWIFFGDSITAGGMGHATTGGVKAFAQLINARAPKYFPAQESGGIGYLTSADGVKYINMWLKLFPGKYVALSYGTNDANGCVDADNFYNNYVSLVQAVLNAGKIPVIPHIPWARTANVQHCGPMLNARIDTLYKAFPQIIKGPDLWAFFQGNQNLISNDNLHPTDTGFGAYRQQWANAMLTTVYKTKV
;
A
#
# COMPACT_ATOMS: atom_id res chain seq x y z
N MET A 1 53.90 24.98 35.53
CA MET A 1 53.35 23.65 35.12
C MET A 1 52.12 23.21 35.94
N LYS A 2 52.08 23.31 37.25
CA LYS A 2 50.91 22.87 38.09
C LYS A 2 49.58 23.50 37.76
N LYS A 3 49.49 24.82 37.42
CA LYS A 3 48.22 25.51 37.06
C LYS A 3 47.63 25.03 35.72
N ARG A 4 48.41 24.57 34.74
CA ARG A 4 47.89 24.05 33.46
C ARG A 4 47.29 22.65 33.59
N LEU A 5 47.85 21.79 34.49
CA LEU A 5 47.31 20.47 34.74
C LEU A 5 45.94 20.53 35.46
N THR A 6 45.73 21.52 36.37
CA THR A 6 44.44 21.70 37.05
C THR A 6 43.33 22.21 36.11
N LEU A 7 43.68 23.07 35.13
CA LEU A 7 42.74 23.57 34.14
C LEU A 7 42.29 22.48 33.16
N LEU A 8 43.23 21.62 32.72
CA LEU A 8 42.94 20.47 31.83
C LEU A 8 42.06 19.44 32.56
N GLY A 9 42.35 19.15 33.84
CA GLY A 9 41.52 18.26 34.65
C GLY A 9 40.10 18.80 34.88
N LEU A 10 39.94 20.13 35.04
CA LEU A 10 38.65 20.76 35.17
C LEU A 10 37.82 20.75 33.84
N LEU A 11 38.51 20.92 32.70
CA LEU A 11 37.92 20.85 31.39
C LEU A 11 37.38 19.45 31.07
N ILE A 12 38.17 18.41 31.43
CA ILE A 12 37.75 17.01 31.30
C ILE A 12 36.52 16.72 32.18
N LEU A 13 36.50 17.22 33.42
CA LEU A 13 35.33 17.06 34.33
C LEU A 13 34.08 17.77 33.81
N VAL A 14 34.21 18.95 33.24
CA VAL A 14 33.06 19.79 32.80
C VAL A 14 32.49 19.30 31.46
N VAL A 15 33.26 18.66 30.60
CA VAL A 15 32.82 18.21 29.28
C VAL A 15 32.61 16.69 29.24
N ALA A 16 33.51 15.91 29.77
CA ALA A 16 33.43 14.46 29.70
C ALA A 16 32.34 13.86 30.59
N ILE A 17 32.13 14.39 31.79
CA ILE A 17 31.08 13.88 32.68
C ILE A 17 29.67 14.13 32.12
N PRO A 18 29.30 15.32 31.65
CA PRO A 18 27.99 15.54 31.01
C PRO A 18 27.80 14.69 29.75
N LEU A 19 28.86 14.49 28.96
CA LEU A 19 28.81 13.65 27.76
C LEU A 19 28.57 12.18 28.10
N VAL A 20 29.27 11.67 29.13
CA VAL A 20 29.07 10.28 29.62
C VAL A 20 27.67 10.14 30.22
N ILE A 21 27.18 11.10 30.98
CA ILE A 21 25.82 11.09 31.54
C ILE A 21 24.80 11.13 30.41
N PHE A 22 24.99 11.98 29.40
CA PHE A 22 24.11 12.05 28.24
C PHE A 22 24.07 10.74 27.45
N LEU A 23 25.24 10.15 27.17
CA LEU A 23 25.34 8.86 26.48
C LEU A 23 24.73 7.72 27.31
N THR A 24 24.92 7.74 28.64
CA THR A 24 24.35 6.72 29.53
C THR A 24 22.84 6.87 29.64
N LEU A 25 22.31 8.09 29.73
CA LEU A 25 20.85 8.35 29.73
C LEU A 25 20.23 7.98 28.39
N THR A 26 20.91 8.28 27.28
CA THR A 26 20.45 7.88 25.93
C THR A 26 20.44 6.36 25.80
N TYR A 27 21.51 5.69 26.23
CA TYR A 27 21.60 4.24 26.24
C TYR A 27 20.53 3.59 27.14
N GLN A 28 20.31 4.13 28.34
CA GLN A 28 19.27 3.64 29.25
C GLN A 28 17.85 3.90 28.71
N ASN A 29 17.59 5.04 28.05
CA ASN A 29 16.34 5.32 27.37
C ASN A 29 16.10 4.35 26.18
N VAL A 30 17.15 4.05 25.41
CA VAL A 30 17.07 3.06 24.32
C VAL A 30 16.84 1.66 24.90
N LYS A 31 17.54 1.31 25.98
CA LYS A 31 17.37 0.02 26.67
C LYS A 31 16.00 -0.11 27.33
N GLN A 32 15.47 0.94 27.97
CA GLN A 32 14.11 0.96 28.53
C GLN A 32 13.04 0.90 27.43
N LYS A 33 13.25 1.59 26.30
CA LYS A 33 12.37 1.46 25.13
C LYS A 33 12.44 0.05 24.53
N ALA A 34 13.64 -0.53 24.44
CA ALA A 34 13.81 -1.91 23.98
C ALA A 34 13.22 -2.93 24.98
N GLN A 35 13.32 -2.71 26.28
CA GLN A 35 12.68 -3.53 27.30
C GLN A 35 11.17 -3.32 27.38
N ALA A 36 10.67 -2.09 27.17
CA ALA A 36 9.25 -1.82 26.99
C ALA A 36 8.69 -2.44 25.72
N LEU A 37 9.47 -2.50 24.64
CA LEU A 37 9.16 -3.24 23.42
C LEU A 37 9.25 -4.76 23.62
N GLY A 38 10.18 -5.24 24.46
CA GLY A 38 10.30 -6.67 24.84
C GLY A 38 9.25 -7.11 25.86
N ASN A 39 8.69 -6.18 26.66
CA ASN A 39 7.61 -6.40 27.62
C ASN A 39 6.22 -6.07 27.03
N VAL A 40 6.08 -5.86 25.73
CA VAL A 40 4.82 -6.11 25.04
C VAL A 40 4.61 -7.63 25.01
N THR A 41 4.63 -8.22 26.19
CA THR A 41 4.04 -9.51 26.44
C THR A 41 2.62 -9.42 25.91
N SER A 42 2.37 -10.13 24.82
CA SER A 42 1.09 -10.75 24.51
C SER A 42 -0.13 -10.00 25.09
N ARG A 43 -0.25 -8.70 24.88
CA ARG A 43 -1.60 -8.20 24.73
C ARG A 43 -2.04 -8.75 23.38
N SER A 44 -2.84 -9.77 23.47
CA SER A 44 -3.73 -10.30 22.46
C SER A 44 -4.70 -9.21 21.94
N VAL A 45 -4.15 -8.11 21.43
CA VAL A 45 -4.92 -6.98 20.91
C VAL A 45 -4.97 -7.03 19.40
N ILE A 46 -4.07 -7.75 18.79
CA ILE A 46 -4.30 -8.22 17.45
C ILE A 46 -4.94 -9.56 17.65
N GLY A 47 -6.27 -9.57 17.58
CA GLY A 47 -7.02 -10.80 17.51
C GLY A 47 -6.28 -11.74 16.56
N GLN A 48 -6.24 -13.02 16.88
CA GLN A 48 -5.75 -14.06 16.01
C GLN A 48 -6.05 -13.64 14.58
N ILE A 49 -5.10 -13.79 13.67
CA ILE A 49 -5.37 -13.71 12.24
C ILE A 49 -6.66 -14.48 12.07
N PRO A 50 -7.75 -13.87 11.59
CA PRO A 50 -9.02 -14.58 11.51
C PRO A 50 -8.76 -15.92 10.83
N GLU A 51 -9.24 -17.01 11.39
CA GLU A 51 -9.05 -18.34 10.77
C GLU A 51 -9.54 -18.32 9.32
N GLU A 52 -10.50 -17.43 9.03
CA GLU A 52 -10.94 -17.12 7.68
C GLU A 52 -10.88 -15.61 7.42
N VAL A 53 -10.36 -15.26 6.23
CA VAL A 53 -10.47 -13.90 5.70
C VAL A 53 -11.93 -13.67 5.35
N THR A 54 -12.55 -12.64 5.93
CA THR A 54 -13.90 -12.23 5.53
C THR A 54 -13.83 -11.68 4.12
N ALA A 55 -14.47 -12.35 3.17
CA ALA A 55 -14.52 -11.90 1.80
C ALA A 55 -15.41 -10.65 1.72
N GLY A 56 -14.83 -9.50 1.35
CA GLY A 56 -15.59 -8.37 0.86
C GLY A 56 -15.99 -8.68 -0.59
N SER A 57 -17.29 -8.70 -0.90
CA SER A 57 -17.73 -8.89 -2.28
C SER A 57 -17.49 -7.61 -3.08
N LEU A 58 -16.86 -7.72 -4.25
CA LEU A 58 -16.83 -6.65 -5.24
C LEU A 58 -18.25 -6.52 -5.84
N ILE A 59 -18.96 -5.44 -5.51
CA ILE A 59 -20.36 -5.23 -5.88
C ILE A 59 -20.55 -4.29 -7.07
N SER A 60 -19.51 -3.57 -7.49
CA SER A 60 -19.55 -2.66 -8.65
C SER A 60 -19.27 -3.33 -9.98
N ARG A 61 -18.74 -4.55 -10.01
CA ARG A 61 -18.39 -5.22 -11.26
C ARG A 61 -19.60 -5.37 -12.16
N ASN A 62 -19.49 -4.82 -13.39
CA ASN A 62 -20.58 -4.79 -14.37
C ASN A 62 -21.88 -4.11 -13.88
N ALA A 63 -21.86 -3.36 -12.78
CA ALA A 63 -22.98 -2.50 -12.43
C ALA A 63 -23.17 -1.42 -13.53
N PRO A 64 -24.41 -0.99 -13.80
CA PRO A 64 -24.63 0.09 -14.76
C PRO A 64 -23.81 1.32 -14.39
N ALA A 65 -22.93 1.73 -15.31
CA ALA A 65 -21.99 2.83 -15.12
C ALA A 65 -22.32 4.00 -16.03
N PHE A 66 -22.27 5.21 -15.49
CA PHE A 66 -22.61 6.46 -16.16
C PHE A 66 -21.55 7.51 -15.85
N ALA A 67 -21.40 8.47 -16.76
CA ALA A 67 -20.46 9.57 -16.57
C ALA A 67 -21.01 10.87 -17.18
N SER A 68 -20.51 12.01 -16.69
CA SER A 68 -20.82 13.32 -17.25
C SER A 68 -20.34 13.47 -18.70
N SER A 69 -19.20 12.84 -19.00
CA SER A 69 -18.54 12.84 -20.30
C SER A 69 -17.50 11.72 -20.32
N GLY A 70 -16.96 11.37 -21.47
CA GLY A 70 -15.86 10.40 -21.55
C GLY A 70 -15.20 10.36 -22.92
N TYR A 71 -13.87 10.37 -22.93
CA TYR A 71 -13.06 9.88 -24.04
C TYR A 71 -13.12 8.35 -24.08
N TYR A 72 -13.17 7.74 -22.88
CA TYR A 72 -13.40 6.31 -22.71
C TYR A 72 -14.67 6.08 -21.91
N PRO A 73 -15.44 5.02 -22.20
CA PRO A 73 -16.74 4.79 -21.59
C PRO A 73 -16.66 4.57 -20.08
N ALA A 74 -17.73 4.95 -19.38
CA ALA A 74 -17.85 4.77 -17.92
C ALA A 74 -17.69 3.31 -17.50
N SER A 75 -18.15 2.36 -18.33
CA SER A 75 -18.05 0.92 -18.06
C SER A 75 -16.62 0.39 -17.98
N ASN A 76 -15.64 1.10 -18.55
CA ASN A 76 -14.24 0.72 -18.39
C ASN A 76 -13.73 0.85 -16.95
N ALA A 77 -14.42 1.59 -16.12
CA ALA A 77 -13.98 1.79 -14.73
C ALA A 77 -14.41 0.66 -13.78
N ASN A 78 -15.30 -0.24 -14.23
CA ASN A 78 -15.81 -1.36 -13.43
C ASN A 78 -16.01 -2.65 -14.24
N ASP A 79 -15.35 -2.76 -15.38
CA ASP A 79 -15.23 -4.00 -16.13
C ASP A 79 -14.24 -4.97 -15.41
N ASP A 80 -13.89 -6.08 -16.00
CA ASP A 80 -12.97 -7.03 -15.40
C ASP A 80 -11.51 -6.75 -15.77
N SER A 81 -11.21 -5.52 -16.25
CA SER A 81 -9.90 -5.13 -16.75
C SER A 81 -9.43 -3.82 -16.10
N TYR A 82 -8.28 -3.86 -15.45
CA TYR A 82 -7.58 -2.65 -15.00
C TYR A 82 -6.67 -2.06 -16.11
N ASP A 83 -6.62 -2.64 -17.30
CA ASP A 83 -5.93 -2.11 -18.48
C ASP A 83 -6.78 -1.07 -19.22
N THR A 84 -8.03 -0.95 -18.83
CA THR A 84 -9.00 0.04 -19.32
C THR A 84 -9.41 0.97 -18.19
N THR A 85 -9.77 2.22 -18.51
CA THR A 85 -10.21 3.21 -17.53
C THR A 85 -11.38 4.02 -18.07
N TRP A 86 -12.20 4.60 -17.21
CA TRP A 86 -12.96 5.76 -17.57
C TRP A 86 -12.04 6.97 -17.65
N ARG A 87 -12.16 7.75 -18.73
CA ARG A 87 -11.47 9.02 -18.88
C ARG A 87 -12.47 10.11 -19.26
N SER A 88 -12.55 11.15 -18.43
CA SER A 88 -13.47 12.29 -18.66
C SER A 88 -13.01 13.15 -19.86
N GLN A 89 -13.89 14.05 -20.30
CA GLN A 89 -13.54 15.15 -21.19
C GLN A 89 -13.50 16.45 -20.38
N GLY A 90 -12.35 16.71 -19.76
CA GLY A 90 -12.14 17.84 -18.86
C GLY A 90 -12.67 17.60 -17.44
N THR A 91 -12.50 18.62 -16.60
CA THR A 91 -13.06 18.72 -15.24
C THR A 91 -13.90 19.99 -15.12
N PRO A 92 -15.02 19.99 -14.36
CA PRO A 92 -15.49 18.89 -13.54
C PRO A 92 -16.01 17.71 -14.36
N GLY A 93 -15.75 16.50 -13.87
CA GLY A 93 -16.24 15.26 -14.44
C GLY A 93 -16.67 14.29 -13.35
N TRP A 94 -17.73 13.53 -13.58
CA TRP A 94 -18.19 12.52 -12.62
C TRP A 94 -18.41 11.16 -13.27
N LEU A 95 -18.17 10.11 -12.46
CA LEU A 95 -18.47 8.71 -12.74
C LEU A 95 -19.41 8.19 -11.67
N ALA A 96 -20.51 7.55 -12.06
CA ALA A 96 -21.55 7.05 -11.16
C ALA A 96 -21.93 5.60 -11.47
N TYR A 97 -22.25 4.83 -10.42
CA TYR A 97 -22.78 3.48 -10.53
C TYR A 97 -24.18 3.39 -9.94
N ASP A 98 -25.04 2.64 -10.64
CA ASP A 98 -26.33 2.17 -10.14
C ASP A 98 -26.13 0.84 -9.41
N LEU A 99 -26.26 0.84 -8.10
CA LEU A 99 -26.17 -0.35 -7.25
C LEU A 99 -27.55 -0.85 -6.79
N SER A 100 -28.66 -0.37 -7.39
CA SER A 100 -30.02 -0.75 -6.99
C SER A 100 -30.27 -2.26 -7.08
N ASN A 101 -29.63 -2.94 -8.02
CA ASN A 101 -29.72 -4.40 -8.18
C ASN A 101 -28.88 -5.18 -7.17
N VAL A 102 -28.02 -4.52 -6.41
CA VAL A 102 -27.26 -5.14 -5.31
C VAL A 102 -28.14 -5.23 -4.08
N PRO A 103 -28.24 -6.38 -3.39
CA PRO A 103 -29.03 -6.51 -2.17
C PRO A 103 -28.67 -5.43 -1.13
N THR A 104 -29.66 -4.83 -0.49
CA THR A 104 -29.44 -3.78 0.53
C THR A 104 -28.50 -4.24 1.66
N SER A 105 -28.52 -5.53 2.00
CA SER A 105 -27.61 -6.12 2.99
C SER A 105 -26.14 -6.11 2.57
N GLN A 106 -25.82 -5.93 1.29
CA GLN A 106 -24.46 -5.89 0.76
C GLN A 106 -24.00 -4.48 0.37
N ARG A 107 -24.90 -3.51 0.33
CA ARG A 107 -24.59 -2.13 -0.07
C ARG A 107 -24.88 -1.07 1.00
N SER A 108 -25.30 -1.48 2.21
CA SER A 108 -25.58 -0.52 3.29
C SER A 108 -24.32 0.19 3.79
N LYS A 109 -23.18 -0.49 3.75
CA LYS A 109 -21.86 0.07 4.03
C LYS A 109 -20.89 -0.44 2.98
N VAL A 110 -20.16 0.45 2.33
CA VAL A 110 -19.28 0.09 1.22
C VAL A 110 -17.86 0.64 1.43
N LEU A 111 -16.90 -0.02 0.82
CA LEU A 111 -15.56 0.50 0.59
C LEU A 111 -15.47 0.91 -0.88
N VAL A 112 -15.22 2.18 -1.14
CA VAL A 112 -14.92 2.71 -2.47
C VAL A 112 -13.43 2.83 -2.62
N VAL A 113 -12.88 2.24 -3.68
CA VAL A 113 -11.47 2.36 -4.04
C VAL A 113 -11.39 2.86 -5.46
N TRP A 114 -10.68 3.95 -5.70
CA TRP A 114 -10.37 4.37 -7.04
C TRP A 114 -8.88 4.31 -7.30
N TYR A 115 -8.51 4.01 -8.54
CA TYR A 115 -7.14 3.83 -9.00
C TYR A 115 -6.89 4.71 -10.21
N ASN A 116 -5.75 5.40 -10.21
CA ASN A 116 -5.19 6.05 -11.40
C ASN A 116 -4.02 5.20 -11.92
N GLU A 117 -3.72 5.26 -13.20
CA GLU A 117 -2.71 4.43 -13.87
C GLU A 117 -1.26 4.76 -13.51
N THR A 118 -1.00 5.80 -12.74
CA THR A 118 0.37 6.17 -12.39
C THR A 118 1.03 5.17 -11.45
N SER A 119 2.35 5.03 -11.57
CA SER A 119 3.11 3.98 -10.89
C SER A 119 3.59 4.34 -9.47
N ASN A 120 3.37 5.57 -9.01
CA ASN A 120 3.88 6.02 -7.71
C ASN A 120 2.75 6.49 -6.81
N TYR A 121 2.64 5.88 -5.63
CA TYR A 121 1.54 6.12 -4.69
C TYR A 121 1.49 7.56 -4.16
N ASP A 122 2.63 8.14 -3.82
CA ASP A 122 2.74 9.53 -3.35
C ASP A 122 3.73 10.29 -4.23
N HIS A 123 3.22 10.98 -5.26
CA HIS A 123 4.04 11.67 -6.23
C HIS A 123 4.80 12.87 -5.65
N THR A 124 4.39 13.40 -4.50
CA THR A 124 5.07 14.55 -3.87
C THR A 124 6.42 14.18 -3.30
N ILE A 125 6.61 12.93 -2.88
CA ILE A 125 7.87 12.47 -2.27
C ILE A 125 9.02 12.44 -3.27
N ILE A 126 8.73 12.07 -4.51
CA ILE A 126 9.75 11.94 -5.58
C ILE A 126 9.66 13.04 -6.63
N GLY A 127 8.76 14.01 -6.47
CA GLY A 127 8.55 15.08 -7.43
C GLY A 127 7.98 14.59 -8.79
N TYR A 128 7.32 13.44 -8.80
CA TYR A 128 6.70 12.88 -9.99
C TYR A 128 5.31 13.48 -10.20
N ASN A 129 5.01 13.91 -11.42
CA ASN A 129 3.68 14.40 -11.77
C ASN A 129 2.77 13.22 -12.18
N ALA A 130 1.71 13.01 -11.41
CA ALA A 130 0.67 12.03 -11.72
C ALA A 130 -0.39 12.68 -12.60
N TYR A 131 -0.33 12.43 -13.90
CA TYR A 131 -1.30 13.01 -14.85
C TYR A 131 -2.68 12.39 -14.67
N ASN A 132 -3.72 13.21 -14.85
CA ASN A 132 -5.13 12.77 -14.86
C ASN A 132 -5.62 12.17 -13.53
N MET A 133 -4.87 12.38 -12.45
CA MET A 133 -5.19 11.90 -11.11
C MET A 133 -6.17 12.83 -10.40
N PRO A 134 -7.27 12.34 -9.81
CA PRO A 134 -8.17 13.15 -8.99
C PRO A 134 -7.43 13.84 -7.84
N GLN A 135 -7.37 15.17 -7.89
CA GLN A 135 -6.74 15.99 -6.85
C GLN A 135 -7.77 16.61 -5.90
N ASP A 136 -8.84 17.17 -6.45
CA ASP A 136 -10.01 17.62 -5.69
C ASP A 136 -11.23 16.87 -6.18
N TYR A 137 -11.92 16.19 -5.26
CA TYR A 137 -13.10 15.40 -5.59
C TYR A 137 -14.03 15.22 -4.40
N THR A 138 -15.27 14.81 -4.69
CA THR A 138 -16.22 14.32 -3.70
C THR A 138 -16.63 12.88 -4.02
N ILE A 139 -17.04 12.15 -2.98
CA ILE A 139 -17.85 10.94 -3.12
C ILE A 139 -19.28 11.34 -2.69
N ASP A 140 -20.23 11.09 -3.57
CA ASP A 140 -21.62 11.43 -3.33
C ASP A 140 -22.50 10.18 -3.47
N ILE A 141 -23.60 10.13 -2.71
CA ILE A 141 -24.61 9.06 -2.75
C ILE A 141 -25.99 9.64 -3.07
N ASN A 142 -26.91 8.78 -3.53
CA ASN A 142 -28.26 9.23 -3.85
C ASN A 142 -29.30 8.09 -3.66
N PRO A 143 -30.46 8.36 -3.02
CA PRO A 143 -31.53 7.38 -2.80
C PRO A 143 -32.42 7.10 -4.03
N GLY A 144 -32.21 7.83 -5.13
CA GLY A 144 -33.07 7.71 -6.34
C GLY A 144 -33.18 6.27 -6.83
N ASP A 145 -34.31 5.97 -7.50
CA ASP A 145 -34.54 4.65 -8.08
C ASP A 145 -33.50 4.31 -9.13
N GLY A 146 -33.17 3.04 -9.25
CA GLY A 146 -32.24 2.51 -10.24
C GLY A 146 -32.92 2.15 -11.57
N GLY A 147 -32.15 1.63 -12.51
CA GLY A 147 -32.61 1.06 -13.77
C GLY A 147 -32.77 2.09 -14.90
N GLY A 148 -32.19 3.27 -14.77
CA GLY A 148 -32.28 4.33 -15.78
C GLY A 148 -31.03 5.23 -15.77
N SER A 149 -31.25 6.50 -16.08
CA SER A 149 -30.22 7.53 -15.99
C SER A 149 -29.96 7.92 -14.53
N PRO A 150 -28.75 8.39 -14.22
CA PRO A 150 -28.42 8.89 -12.88
C PRO A 150 -29.40 10.03 -12.46
N PRO A 151 -29.71 10.12 -11.16
CA PRO A 151 -30.56 11.21 -10.65
C PRO A 151 -30.03 12.59 -11.05
N GLY A 152 -30.87 13.46 -11.55
CA GLY A 152 -30.52 14.82 -11.96
C GLY A 152 -30.20 15.76 -10.79
N GLY A 153 -30.55 15.36 -9.54
CA GLY A 153 -30.32 16.13 -8.31
C GLY A 153 -30.50 15.28 -7.08
N GLY A 154 -30.41 15.87 -5.88
CA GLY A 154 -30.53 15.15 -4.61
C GLY A 154 -29.32 14.34 -4.19
N TRP A 155 -28.14 14.61 -4.76
CA TRP A 155 -26.91 14.01 -4.37
C TRP A 155 -26.43 14.52 -3.00
N ILE A 156 -26.01 13.59 -2.15
CA ILE A 156 -25.51 13.85 -0.79
C ILE A 156 -24.01 13.59 -0.79
N THR A 157 -23.23 14.63 -0.53
CA THR A 157 -21.77 14.47 -0.40
C THR A 157 -21.43 13.82 0.94
N VAL A 158 -20.73 12.68 0.87
CA VAL A 158 -20.32 11.87 2.03
C VAL A 158 -18.81 11.87 2.27
N ALA A 159 -18.02 12.26 1.27
CA ALA A 159 -16.59 12.51 1.43
C ALA A 159 -16.16 13.69 0.55
N THR A 160 -15.21 14.49 1.05
CA THR A 160 -14.59 15.59 0.31
C THR A 160 -13.09 15.51 0.47
N VAL A 161 -12.38 15.50 -0.66
CA VAL A 161 -10.92 15.48 -0.70
C VAL A 161 -10.42 16.71 -1.46
N LYS A 162 -9.40 17.35 -0.91
CA LYS A 162 -8.71 18.50 -1.50
C LYS A 162 -7.20 18.27 -1.47
N GLY A 163 -6.52 18.63 -2.55
CA GLY A 163 -5.07 18.55 -2.63
C GLY A 163 -4.54 17.12 -2.52
N ASN A 164 -5.27 16.13 -3.05
CA ASN A 164 -4.80 14.75 -3.08
C ASN A 164 -3.53 14.64 -3.94
N HIS A 165 -2.57 13.87 -3.46
CA HIS A 165 -1.33 13.57 -4.17
C HIS A 165 -1.04 12.07 -4.26
N TYR A 166 -2.04 11.25 -3.94
CA TYR A 166 -1.99 9.79 -4.05
C TYR A 166 -2.74 9.33 -5.29
N HIS A 167 -2.21 8.37 -6.02
CA HIS A 167 -2.84 7.87 -7.24
C HIS A 167 -3.88 6.77 -6.98
N SER A 168 -4.08 6.39 -5.73
CA SER A 168 -5.13 5.48 -5.26
C SER A 168 -5.62 5.95 -3.89
N ARG A 169 -6.92 5.91 -3.65
CA ARG A 169 -7.53 6.27 -2.37
C ARG A 169 -8.74 5.39 -2.08
N GLU A 170 -8.95 5.17 -0.81
CA GLU A 170 -10.05 4.37 -0.29
C GLU A 170 -10.95 5.18 0.64
N HIS A 171 -12.26 4.91 0.56
CA HIS A 171 -13.28 5.57 1.37
C HIS A 171 -14.30 4.56 1.89
N VAL A 172 -14.49 4.52 3.20
CA VAL A 172 -15.56 3.75 3.82
C VAL A 172 -16.78 4.65 3.91
N ILE A 173 -17.87 4.24 3.24
CA ILE A 173 -19.08 5.04 3.06
C ILE A 173 -20.30 4.30 3.65
N ASP A 174 -21.09 5.00 4.44
CA ASP A 174 -22.43 4.57 4.81
C ASP A 174 -23.39 4.89 3.65
N MET A 175 -23.89 3.86 2.99
CA MET A 175 -24.82 3.93 1.88
C MET A 175 -26.26 3.55 2.27
N ALA A 176 -26.56 3.37 3.56
CA ALA A 176 -27.89 2.95 3.98
C ALA A 176 -29.00 3.82 3.37
N GLY A 177 -29.96 3.18 2.68
CA GLY A 177 -31.06 3.88 2.01
C GLY A 177 -30.70 4.50 0.65
N ASN A 178 -29.50 4.31 0.14
CA ASN A 178 -29.07 4.86 -1.16
C ASN A 178 -28.82 3.76 -2.19
N ASN A 179 -29.08 4.07 -3.45
CA ASN A 179 -28.91 3.16 -4.59
C ASN A 179 -27.74 3.55 -5.49
N TRP A 180 -27.37 4.82 -5.48
CA TRP A 180 -26.34 5.38 -6.35
C TRP A 180 -25.14 5.84 -5.57
N ILE A 181 -23.97 5.67 -6.16
CA ILE A 181 -22.73 6.23 -5.70
C ILE A 181 -21.97 6.86 -6.87
N ARG A 182 -21.32 8.00 -6.66
CA ARG A 182 -20.46 8.61 -7.65
C ARG A 182 -19.21 9.23 -7.04
N ILE A 183 -18.15 9.29 -7.83
CA ILE A 183 -17.03 10.21 -7.66
C ILE A 183 -17.24 11.43 -8.57
N ASN A 184 -17.11 12.63 -8.02
CA ASN A 184 -17.19 13.87 -8.78
C ASN A 184 -15.85 14.60 -8.67
N VAL A 185 -15.07 14.59 -9.75
CA VAL A 185 -13.71 15.16 -9.80
C VAL A 185 -13.81 16.59 -10.29
N THR A 186 -13.36 17.52 -9.45
CA THR A 186 -13.40 18.96 -9.78
C THR A 186 -12.05 19.52 -10.18
N ARG A 187 -10.95 18.82 -9.86
CA ARG A 187 -9.60 19.15 -10.29
C ARG A 187 -8.74 17.89 -10.37
N VAL A 188 -7.90 17.82 -11.37
CA VAL A 188 -6.89 16.78 -11.52
C VAL A 188 -5.49 17.35 -11.34
N ASP A 189 -4.54 16.50 -10.99
CA ASP A 189 -3.12 16.84 -11.07
C ASP A 189 -2.69 16.79 -12.53
N GLY A 190 -2.05 17.82 -12.98
CA GLY A 190 -1.55 17.84 -14.34
C GLY A 190 -1.09 19.20 -14.81
N SER A 191 0.11 19.21 -15.33
CA SER A 191 0.69 20.31 -16.10
C SER A 191 0.38 20.19 -17.60
N LEU A 192 -0.40 19.21 -18.03
CA LEU A 192 -0.77 19.02 -19.42
C LEU A 192 -2.13 19.67 -19.74
N GLU A 193 -2.29 20.09 -20.97
CA GLU A 193 -3.43 20.88 -21.49
C GLU A 193 -4.80 20.19 -21.38
N ASN A 194 -4.84 18.90 -21.03
CA ASN A 194 -6.07 18.12 -20.88
C ASN A 194 -6.32 17.82 -19.40
N TYR A 195 -7.25 18.51 -18.82
CA TYR A 195 -7.69 18.36 -17.43
C TYR A 195 -8.68 17.20 -17.27
N ASP A 196 -8.36 16.03 -17.81
CA ASP A 196 -9.24 14.84 -17.76
C ASP A 196 -8.95 14.05 -16.49
N ALA A 197 -9.98 13.51 -15.85
CA ALA A 197 -9.79 12.46 -14.84
C ALA A 197 -9.69 11.10 -15.53
N SER A 198 -8.74 10.24 -15.11
CA SER A 198 -8.62 8.87 -15.61
C SER A 198 -8.51 7.92 -14.43
N ILE A 199 -9.52 7.07 -14.23
CA ILE A 199 -9.60 6.14 -13.10
C ILE A 199 -10.35 4.85 -13.42
N ASN A 200 -10.01 3.81 -12.65
CA ASN A 200 -10.90 2.71 -12.28
C ASN A 200 -11.53 3.00 -10.92
N MET A 201 -12.71 2.49 -10.65
CA MET A 201 -13.38 2.63 -9.36
C MET A 201 -14.07 1.32 -8.98
N ASP A 202 -13.62 0.71 -7.91
CA ASP A 202 -14.22 -0.48 -7.32
C ASP A 202 -15.06 -0.12 -6.10
N VAL A 203 -16.19 -0.79 -5.93
CA VAL A 203 -17.04 -0.69 -4.74
C VAL A 203 -17.23 -2.08 -4.15
N TYR A 204 -16.85 -2.24 -2.88
CA TYR A 204 -16.93 -3.51 -2.15
C TYR A 204 -17.98 -3.44 -1.05
N ASP A 205 -18.62 -4.59 -0.78
CA ASP A 205 -19.41 -4.75 0.44
C ASP A 205 -18.51 -4.65 1.67
N ALA A 206 -18.75 -3.68 2.52
CA ALA A 206 -18.06 -3.47 3.78
C ALA A 206 -18.99 -3.65 5.00
N THR A 207 -20.15 -4.25 4.83
CA THR A 207 -21.15 -4.45 5.90
C THR A 207 -20.59 -5.25 7.07
N TYR A 208 -19.77 -6.25 6.78
CA TYR A 208 -19.11 -7.10 7.78
C TYR A 208 -17.64 -6.69 8.05
N GLY A 209 -17.22 -5.54 7.57
CA GLY A 209 -15.86 -5.04 7.72
C GLY A 209 -15.07 -5.09 6.40
N ILE A 210 -13.86 -4.55 6.45
CA ILE A 210 -12.95 -4.42 5.30
C ILE A 210 -11.71 -5.31 5.47
N ALA A 211 -11.91 -6.54 5.96
CA ALA A 211 -10.80 -7.42 6.35
C ALA A 211 -9.92 -7.87 5.17
N ASP A 212 -10.50 -8.02 3.97
CA ASP A 212 -9.75 -8.42 2.77
C ASP A 212 -9.32 -7.21 1.94
N ASN A 213 -8.48 -6.38 2.56
CA ASN A 213 -7.99 -5.16 1.93
C ASN A 213 -6.48 -5.00 2.19
N TRP A 214 -5.74 -4.70 1.12
CA TRP A 214 -4.29 -4.74 1.03
C TRP A 214 -3.71 -3.41 0.56
N ILE A 215 -2.60 -3.00 1.16
CA ILE A 215 -1.69 -2.01 0.59
C ILE A 215 -0.28 -2.58 0.53
N PHE A 216 0.42 -2.34 -0.59
CA PHE A 216 1.78 -2.83 -0.84
C PHE A 216 2.75 -1.66 -0.82
N PHE A 217 3.31 -1.33 0.33
CA PHE A 217 4.38 -0.34 0.47
C PHE A 217 5.72 -0.94 0.08
N GLY A 218 6.53 -0.16 -0.60
CA GLY A 218 7.85 -0.57 -1.05
C GLY A 218 8.50 0.46 -1.96
N ASP A 219 9.47 0.00 -2.71
CA ASP A 219 10.27 0.79 -3.65
C ASP A 219 9.75 0.68 -5.10
N SER A 220 10.63 0.97 -6.08
CA SER A 220 10.33 0.89 -7.51
C SER A 220 9.91 -0.52 -7.96
N ILE A 221 10.43 -1.57 -7.33
CA ILE A 221 10.04 -2.96 -7.68
C ILE A 221 8.59 -3.22 -7.27
N THR A 222 8.17 -2.72 -6.11
CA THR A 222 6.77 -2.78 -5.69
C THR A 222 5.88 -1.94 -6.58
N ALA A 223 6.28 -0.72 -6.92
CA ALA A 223 5.53 0.15 -7.84
C ALA A 223 5.30 -0.52 -9.20
N GLY A 224 6.33 -1.10 -9.80
CA GLY A 224 6.23 -1.80 -11.08
C GLY A 224 5.49 -3.15 -10.99
N GLY A 225 5.64 -3.87 -9.86
CA GLY A 225 5.09 -5.21 -9.70
C GLY A 225 3.64 -5.25 -9.21
N MET A 226 3.22 -4.31 -8.37
CA MET A 226 1.91 -4.34 -7.69
C MET A 226 0.90 -3.32 -8.23
N GLY A 227 1.13 -2.75 -9.41
CA GLY A 227 0.13 -1.96 -10.11
C GLY A 227 -1.14 -2.78 -10.43
N HIS A 228 -2.25 -2.09 -10.75
CA HIS A 228 -3.54 -2.74 -11.01
C HIS A 228 -3.65 -3.31 -12.42
N ALA A 229 -3.06 -2.63 -13.42
CA ALA A 229 -3.04 -3.11 -14.80
C ALA A 229 -2.22 -4.39 -14.98
N THR A 230 -2.46 -5.10 -16.08
CA THR A 230 -1.69 -6.28 -16.47
C THR A 230 -0.21 -5.93 -16.63
N THR A 231 0.66 -6.67 -15.96
CA THR A 231 2.11 -6.46 -16.01
C THR A 231 2.80 -7.76 -16.46
N GLY A 232 3.57 -7.71 -17.51
CA GLY A 232 4.27 -8.89 -18.06
C GLY A 232 3.35 -10.05 -18.42
N GLY A 233 2.12 -9.74 -18.86
CA GLY A 233 1.08 -10.73 -19.16
C GLY A 233 0.37 -11.30 -17.91
N VAL A 234 0.68 -10.80 -16.72
CA VAL A 234 0.10 -11.25 -15.46
C VAL A 234 -0.92 -10.23 -14.95
N LYS A 235 -2.13 -10.69 -14.67
CA LYS A 235 -3.25 -9.87 -14.14
C LYS A 235 -2.95 -9.32 -12.74
N ALA A 236 -3.79 -8.39 -12.28
CA ALA A 236 -3.69 -7.79 -10.95
C ALA A 236 -3.73 -8.84 -9.83
N PHE A 237 -3.16 -8.52 -8.67
CA PHE A 237 -3.11 -9.41 -7.51
C PHE A 237 -4.49 -9.93 -7.11
N ALA A 238 -5.52 -9.04 -7.06
CA ALA A 238 -6.89 -9.43 -6.74
C ALA A 238 -7.45 -10.47 -7.72
N GLN A 239 -7.21 -10.28 -9.02
CA GLN A 239 -7.64 -11.22 -10.06
C GLN A 239 -6.92 -12.58 -9.97
N LEU A 240 -5.62 -12.58 -9.59
CA LEU A 240 -4.85 -13.81 -9.36
C LEU A 240 -5.38 -14.59 -8.15
N ILE A 241 -5.72 -13.89 -7.07
CA ILE A 241 -6.36 -14.51 -5.89
C ILE A 241 -7.71 -15.10 -6.30
N ASN A 242 -8.57 -14.31 -6.96
CA ASN A 242 -9.91 -14.73 -7.35
C ASN A 242 -9.90 -15.94 -8.31
N ALA A 243 -8.96 -16.00 -9.23
CA ALA A 243 -8.83 -17.13 -10.17
C ALA A 243 -8.58 -18.47 -9.46
N ARG A 244 -7.96 -18.47 -8.28
CA ARG A 244 -7.65 -19.69 -7.50
C ARG A 244 -8.56 -19.86 -6.29
N ALA A 245 -9.12 -18.78 -5.76
CA ALA A 245 -10.02 -18.76 -4.60
C ALA A 245 -11.21 -17.84 -4.93
N PRO A 246 -12.21 -18.33 -5.72
CA PRO A 246 -13.27 -17.49 -6.32
C PRO A 246 -14.16 -16.75 -5.31
N LYS A 247 -14.17 -17.16 -4.04
CA LYS A 247 -14.91 -16.45 -2.99
C LYS A 247 -14.23 -15.15 -2.55
N TYR A 248 -12.98 -14.90 -2.95
CA TYR A 248 -12.23 -13.71 -2.59
C TYR A 248 -11.94 -12.83 -3.82
N PHE A 249 -12.07 -11.54 -3.64
CA PHE A 249 -11.56 -10.53 -4.55
C PHE A 249 -11.07 -9.36 -3.70
N PRO A 250 -9.81 -9.40 -3.23
CA PRO A 250 -9.31 -8.42 -2.28
C PRO A 250 -9.29 -7.02 -2.86
N ALA A 251 -9.63 -6.01 -2.06
CA ALA A 251 -9.30 -4.63 -2.40
C ALA A 251 -7.78 -4.46 -2.30
N GLN A 252 -7.21 -3.72 -3.24
CA GLN A 252 -5.76 -3.60 -3.37
C GLN A 252 -5.37 -2.15 -3.62
N GLU A 253 -4.36 -1.64 -2.90
CA GLU A 253 -3.65 -0.41 -3.24
C GLU A 253 -2.18 -0.71 -3.51
N SER A 254 -1.62 -0.12 -4.57
CA SER A 254 -0.18 -0.10 -4.82
C SER A 254 0.44 1.12 -4.13
N GLY A 255 1.16 0.89 -3.04
CA GLY A 255 1.87 1.93 -2.26
C GLY A 255 3.37 2.01 -2.59
N GLY A 256 3.81 1.42 -3.70
CA GLY A 256 5.20 1.47 -4.13
C GLY A 256 5.61 2.87 -4.59
N ILE A 257 6.81 3.31 -4.20
CA ILE A 257 7.38 4.61 -4.59
C ILE A 257 8.85 4.39 -4.93
N GLY A 258 9.25 4.80 -6.13
CA GLY A 258 10.63 4.65 -6.60
C GLY A 258 11.66 5.23 -5.63
N TYR A 259 12.83 4.62 -5.57
CA TYR A 259 14.01 5.05 -4.79
C TYR A 259 13.91 4.94 -3.27
N LEU A 260 12.74 4.66 -2.68
CA LEU A 260 12.59 4.62 -1.23
C LEU A 260 13.39 3.48 -0.59
N THR A 261 13.98 3.81 0.57
CA THR A 261 14.64 2.88 1.49
C THR A 261 13.70 2.52 2.65
N SER A 262 14.11 1.57 3.49
CA SER A 262 13.40 1.28 4.75
C SER A 262 13.33 2.49 5.68
N ALA A 263 14.36 3.36 5.68
CA ALA A 263 14.38 4.59 6.48
C ALA A 263 13.34 5.61 6.00
N ASP A 264 13.15 5.74 4.67
CA ASP A 264 12.09 6.57 4.11
C ASP A 264 10.71 6.00 4.47
N GLY A 265 10.54 4.69 4.39
CA GLY A 265 9.34 4.02 4.88
C GLY A 265 9.00 4.42 6.31
N VAL A 266 9.96 4.38 7.24
CA VAL A 266 9.78 4.82 8.63
C VAL A 266 9.32 6.28 8.72
N LYS A 267 9.88 7.15 7.89
CA LYS A 267 9.56 8.58 7.88
C LYS A 267 8.09 8.85 7.52
N TYR A 268 7.52 8.07 6.60
CA TYR A 268 6.20 8.38 6.00
C TYR A 268 5.09 7.42 6.43
N ILE A 269 5.39 6.23 6.95
CA ILE A 269 4.42 5.16 7.20
C ILE A 269 3.20 5.60 8.02
N ASN A 270 3.41 6.41 9.08
CA ASN A 270 2.33 6.86 9.94
C ASN A 270 1.34 7.82 9.23
N MET A 271 1.80 8.54 8.22
CA MET A 271 0.95 9.39 7.39
C MET A 271 0.10 8.52 6.45
N TRP A 272 0.72 7.58 5.76
CA TRP A 272 0.03 6.69 4.81
C TRP A 272 -0.98 5.76 5.50
N LEU A 273 -0.64 5.20 6.66
CA LEU A 273 -1.54 4.31 7.41
C LEU A 273 -2.84 5.00 7.86
N LYS A 274 -2.86 6.33 8.02
CA LYS A 274 -4.07 7.09 8.33
C LYS A 274 -5.07 7.13 7.16
N LEU A 275 -4.58 6.97 5.94
CA LEU A 275 -5.39 7.02 4.73
C LEU A 275 -5.87 5.64 4.30
N PHE A 276 -5.23 4.59 4.79
CA PHE A 276 -5.53 3.21 4.44
C PHE A 276 -6.43 2.57 5.51
N PRO A 277 -7.72 2.36 5.22
CA PRO A 277 -8.66 1.75 6.16
C PRO A 277 -8.51 0.23 6.26
N GLY A 278 -7.77 -0.39 5.33
CA GLY A 278 -7.65 -1.84 5.19
C GLY A 278 -6.82 -2.51 6.28
N LYS A 279 -6.61 -3.80 6.13
CA LYS A 279 -6.06 -4.67 7.17
C LYS A 279 -4.63 -5.13 6.92
N TYR A 280 -4.31 -5.53 5.69
CA TYR A 280 -3.02 -6.11 5.36
C TYR A 280 -2.08 -5.04 4.80
N VAL A 281 -0.90 -4.92 5.40
CA VAL A 281 0.12 -3.95 5.00
C VAL A 281 1.38 -4.72 4.61
N ALA A 282 1.63 -4.82 3.32
CA ALA A 282 2.88 -5.35 2.81
C ALA A 282 3.99 -4.31 2.93
N LEU A 283 5.13 -4.71 3.48
CA LEU A 283 6.32 -3.89 3.65
C LEU A 283 7.44 -4.51 2.81
N SER A 284 7.65 -4.00 1.60
CA SER A 284 8.55 -4.57 0.59
C SER A 284 9.70 -3.62 0.25
N TYR A 285 10.29 -3.01 1.27
CA TYR A 285 11.52 -2.23 1.17
C TYR A 285 12.75 -3.13 1.22
N GLY A 286 13.89 -2.61 0.82
CA GLY A 286 15.18 -3.24 1.05
C GLY A 286 16.07 -3.38 -0.17
N THR A 287 15.53 -3.26 -1.39
CA THR A 287 16.38 -3.29 -2.59
C THR A 287 17.34 -2.11 -2.61
N ASN A 288 16.86 -0.90 -2.30
CA ASN A 288 17.71 0.29 -2.22
C ASN A 288 18.64 0.24 -1.00
N ASP A 289 18.18 -0.31 0.13
CA ASP A 289 19.03 -0.55 1.31
C ASP A 289 20.18 -1.50 0.96
N ALA A 290 19.90 -2.61 0.27
CA ALA A 290 20.91 -3.58 -0.17
C ALA A 290 21.86 -2.98 -1.21
N ASN A 291 21.33 -2.22 -2.18
CA ASN A 291 22.13 -1.56 -3.20
C ASN A 291 23.03 -0.46 -2.62
N GLY A 292 22.59 0.21 -1.56
CA GLY A 292 23.38 1.16 -0.77
C GLY A 292 24.23 0.54 0.32
N CYS A 293 24.17 -0.77 0.50
CA CYS A 293 24.83 -1.51 1.60
C CYS A 293 24.58 -0.87 2.97
N VAL A 294 23.32 -0.55 3.27
CA VAL A 294 22.91 -0.04 4.58
C VAL A 294 23.29 -1.05 5.66
N ASP A 295 23.78 -0.55 6.78
CA ASP A 295 24.12 -1.38 7.93
C ASP A 295 22.93 -2.27 8.34
N ALA A 296 23.21 -3.56 8.57
CA ALA A 296 22.15 -4.55 8.80
C ALA A 296 21.36 -4.31 10.10
N ASP A 297 21.96 -3.72 11.13
CA ASP A 297 21.28 -3.39 12.38
C ASP A 297 20.41 -2.13 12.20
N ASN A 298 20.86 -1.15 11.43
CA ASN A 298 20.05 0.01 11.05
C ASN A 298 18.83 -0.44 10.23
N PHE A 299 19.01 -1.31 9.24
CA PHE A 299 17.90 -1.90 8.46
C PHE A 299 16.91 -2.64 9.37
N TYR A 300 17.41 -3.48 10.28
CA TYR A 300 16.57 -4.18 11.26
C TYR A 300 15.76 -3.21 12.12
N ASN A 301 16.37 -2.17 12.65
CA ASN A 301 15.72 -1.18 13.49
C ASN A 301 14.65 -0.38 12.72
N ASN A 302 14.89 -0.09 11.43
CA ASN A 302 13.89 0.51 10.56
C ASN A 302 12.68 -0.42 10.42
N TYR A 303 12.91 -1.69 10.15
CA TYR A 303 11.82 -2.67 10.02
C TYR A 303 11.07 -2.91 11.33
N VAL A 304 11.75 -2.92 12.49
CA VAL A 304 11.09 -2.93 13.81
C VAL A 304 10.13 -1.76 13.93
N SER A 305 10.57 -0.55 13.52
CA SER A 305 9.74 0.66 13.57
C SER A 305 8.55 0.57 12.61
N LEU A 306 8.74 0.07 11.40
CA LEU A 306 7.68 -0.16 10.42
C LEU A 306 6.64 -1.16 10.92
N VAL A 307 7.08 -2.32 11.39
CA VAL A 307 6.22 -3.36 11.96
C VAL A 307 5.41 -2.80 13.12
N GLN A 308 6.06 -2.09 14.04
CA GLN A 308 5.39 -1.51 15.20
C GLN A 308 4.34 -0.46 14.77
N ALA A 309 4.63 0.37 13.77
CA ALA A 309 3.66 1.34 13.24
C ALA A 309 2.41 0.64 12.67
N VAL A 310 2.60 -0.43 11.91
CA VAL A 310 1.50 -1.23 11.34
C VAL A 310 0.67 -1.89 12.46
N LEU A 311 1.33 -2.52 13.44
CA LEU A 311 0.67 -3.15 14.57
C LEU A 311 -0.08 -2.15 15.44
N ASN A 312 0.50 -0.97 15.71
CA ASN A 312 -0.15 0.10 16.47
C ASN A 312 -1.38 0.68 15.75
N ALA A 313 -1.40 0.61 14.41
CA ALA A 313 -2.57 0.98 13.61
C ALA A 313 -3.64 -0.14 13.58
N GLY A 314 -3.46 -1.25 14.31
CA GLY A 314 -4.38 -2.39 14.35
C GLY A 314 -4.37 -3.23 13.06
N LYS A 315 -3.28 -3.17 12.28
CA LYS A 315 -3.13 -3.83 10.99
C LYS A 315 -2.14 -4.99 11.04
N ILE A 316 -2.10 -5.79 9.99
CA ILE A 316 -1.26 -6.99 9.91
C ILE A 316 -0.10 -6.72 8.94
N PRO A 317 1.15 -6.75 9.43
CA PRO A 317 2.31 -6.62 8.56
C PRO A 317 2.57 -7.91 7.78
N VAL A 318 2.87 -7.75 6.48
CA VAL A 318 3.29 -8.83 5.59
C VAL A 318 4.63 -8.45 5.00
N ILE A 319 5.65 -9.29 5.16
CA ILE A 319 7.03 -8.95 4.76
C ILE A 319 7.59 -10.06 3.85
N PRO A 320 8.07 -9.74 2.64
CA PRO A 320 8.80 -10.67 1.78
C PRO A 320 10.30 -10.64 2.09
N HIS A 321 11.08 -11.59 1.58
CA HIS A 321 12.50 -11.37 1.39
C HIS A 321 12.75 -10.35 0.27
N ILE A 322 13.85 -9.59 0.41
CA ILE A 322 14.32 -8.64 -0.61
C ILE A 322 14.59 -9.40 -1.91
N PRO A 323 14.17 -8.92 -3.07
CA PRO A 323 14.48 -9.56 -4.34
C PRO A 323 15.98 -9.64 -4.59
N TRP A 324 16.46 -10.77 -5.14
CA TRP A 324 17.81 -10.85 -5.67
C TRP A 324 17.96 -9.99 -6.93
N ALA A 325 19.12 -9.39 -7.12
CA ALA A 325 19.48 -8.64 -8.31
C ALA A 325 20.92 -8.90 -8.73
N ARG A 326 21.27 -8.52 -9.97
CA ARG A 326 22.63 -8.76 -10.51
C ARG A 326 23.66 -7.71 -10.07
N THR A 327 23.26 -6.63 -9.41
CA THR A 327 24.20 -5.63 -8.89
C THR A 327 25.07 -6.23 -7.79
N ALA A 328 26.37 -5.91 -7.81
CA ALA A 328 27.34 -6.46 -6.86
C ALA A 328 26.97 -6.14 -5.39
N ASN A 329 26.46 -4.93 -5.14
CA ASN A 329 26.05 -4.52 -3.80
C ASN A 329 24.86 -5.34 -3.29
N VAL A 330 23.82 -5.56 -4.11
CA VAL A 330 22.66 -6.38 -3.71
C VAL A 330 23.13 -7.80 -3.41
N GLN A 331 23.97 -8.39 -4.26
CA GLN A 331 24.49 -9.73 -4.01
C GLN A 331 25.32 -9.83 -2.74
N HIS A 332 26.09 -8.78 -2.41
CA HIS A 332 26.93 -8.75 -1.22
C HIS A 332 26.14 -8.46 0.06
N CYS A 333 25.30 -7.42 0.04
CA CYS A 333 24.61 -6.91 1.24
C CYS A 333 23.23 -7.53 1.45
N GLY A 334 22.54 -7.94 0.39
CA GLY A 334 21.19 -8.51 0.46
C GLY A 334 21.04 -9.73 1.39
N PRO A 335 21.95 -10.71 1.37
CA PRO A 335 21.86 -11.85 2.29
C PRO A 335 21.86 -11.46 3.77
N MET A 336 22.65 -10.46 4.15
CA MET A 336 22.68 -9.97 5.54
C MET A 336 21.37 -9.29 5.93
N LEU A 337 20.78 -8.51 5.03
CA LEU A 337 19.49 -7.86 5.28
C LEU A 337 18.37 -8.88 5.33
N ASN A 338 18.34 -9.88 4.45
CA ASN A 338 17.38 -10.99 4.50
C ASN A 338 17.48 -11.81 5.79
N ALA A 339 18.70 -12.04 6.32
CA ALA A 339 18.87 -12.65 7.62
C ALA A 339 18.26 -11.81 8.78
N ARG A 340 18.21 -10.47 8.63
CA ARG A 340 17.51 -9.59 9.57
C ARG A 340 15.99 -9.70 9.43
N ILE A 341 15.47 -9.90 8.22
CA ILE A 341 14.05 -10.22 8.01
C ILE A 341 13.68 -11.54 8.70
N ASP A 342 14.53 -12.57 8.58
CA ASP A 342 14.33 -13.84 9.33
C ASP A 342 14.34 -13.65 10.85
N THR A 343 15.12 -12.70 11.34
CA THR A 343 15.13 -12.33 12.75
C THR A 343 13.82 -11.64 13.16
N LEU A 344 13.26 -10.78 12.29
CA LEU A 344 11.96 -10.13 12.52
C LEU A 344 10.82 -11.14 12.62
N TYR A 345 10.79 -12.17 11.78
CA TYR A 345 9.77 -13.22 11.85
C TYR A 345 9.77 -13.96 13.19
N LYS A 346 10.94 -14.10 13.82
CA LYS A 346 11.08 -14.70 15.16
C LYS A 346 10.67 -13.74 16.27
N ALA A 347 10.99 -12.45 16.10
CA ALA A 347 10.71 -11.41 17.09
C ALA A 347 9.23 -10.97 17.08
N PHE A 348 8.57 -11.03 15.93
CA PHE A 348 7.20 -10.60 15.73
C PHE A 348 6.37 -11.72 15.06
N PRO A 349 5.82 -12.67 15.83
CA PRO A 349 5.04 -13.77 15.27
C PRO A 349 3.73 -13.32 14.59
N GLN A 350 3.36 -12.05 14.72
CA GLN A 350 2.23 -11.43 14.03
C GLN A 350 2.52 -11.14 12.54
N ILE A 351 3.78 -11.14 12.13
CA ILE A 351 4.15 -10.93 10.73
C ILE A 351 3.71 -12.14 9.91
N ILE A 352 2.97 -11.88 8.85
CA ILE A 352 2.76 -12.88 7.79
C ILE A 352 4.00 -12.87 6.89
N LYS A 353 4.56 -14.04 6.67
CA LYS A 353 5.67 -14.19 5.73
C LYS A 353 5.16 -14.02 4.31
N GLY A 354 5.74 -13.06 3.60
CA GLY A 354 5.57 -12.86 2.16
C GLY A 354 6.36 -13.89 1.34
N PRO A 355 6.45 -13.70 0.02
CA PRO A 355 7.22 -14.57 -0.85
C PRO A 355 8.73 -14.49 -0.59
N ASP A 356 9.44 -15.59 -0.83
CA ASP A 356 10.90 -15.58 -0.92
C ASP A 356 11.35 -15.10 -2.30
N LEU A 357 11.38 -13.78 -2.46
CA LEU A 357 11.77 -13.14 -3.71
C LEU A 357 13.27 -13.28 -3.98
N TRP A 358 14.07 -13.47 -2.94
CA TRP A 358 15.51 -13.71 -3.12
C TRP A 358 15.77 -15.02 -3.86
N ALA A 359 15.28 -16.12 -3.32
CA ALA A 359 15.45 -17.42 -3.95
C ALA A 359 14.82 -17.48 -5.33
N PHE A 360 13.63 -16.87 -5.50
CA PHE A 360 12.94 -16.85 -6.78
C PHE A 360 13.76 -16.15 -7.87
N PHE A 361 14.20 -14.91 -7.68
CA PHE A 361 14.95 -14.16 -8.70
C PHE A 361 16.38 -14.68 -8.88
N GLN A 362 17.01 -15.22 -7.83
CA GLN A 362 18.30 -15.88 -7.96
C GLN A 362 18.24 -17.09 -8.89
N GLY A 363 17.14 -17.85 -8.83
CA GLY A 363 16.88 -18.97 -9.72
C GLY A 363 16.40 -18.57 -11.14
N ASN A 364 15.97 -17.31 -11.33
CA ASN A 364 15.35 -16.82 -12.57
C ASN A 364 16.00 -15.50 -13.03
N GLN A 365 17.33 -15.51 -13.19
CA GLN A 365 18.11 -14.29 -13.45
C GLN A 365 17.78 -13.58 -14.77
N ASN A 366 17.22 -14.31 -15.74
CA ASN A 366 16.73 -13.76 -17.01
C ASN A 366 15.53 -12.82 -16.83
N LEU A 367 14.89 -12.82 -15.66
CA LEU A 367 13.80 -11.91 -15.30
C LEU A 367 14.30 -10.55 -14.76
N ILE A 368 15.62 -10.36 -14.60
CA ILE A 368 16.22 -9.07 -14.25
C ILE A 368 16.58 -8.31 -15.54
N SER A 369 16.27 -7.03 -15.59
CA SER A 369 16.51 -6.16 -16.74
C SER A 369 18.00 -5.82 -16.95
N ASN A 370 18.32 -5.11 -18.01
CA ASN A 370 19.69 -4.76 -18.37
C ASN A 370 20.35 -3.76 -17.39
N ASP A 371 19.59 -3.11 -16.53
CA ASP A 371 20.13 -2.27 -15.44
C ASP A 371 20.68 -3.09 -14.27
N ASN A 372 20.50 -4.41 -14.31
CA ASN A 372 20.95 -5.37 -13.31
C ASN A 372 20.26 -5.26 -11.94
N LEU A 373 19.24 -4.42 -11.79
CA LEU A 373 18.55 -4.18 -10.52
C LEU A 373 17.04 -4.49 -10.61
N HIS A 374 16.35 -3.88 -11.56
CA HIS A 374 14.90 -4.02 -11.70
C HIS A 374 14.53 -5.29 -12.47
N PRO A 375 13.39 -5.90 -12.17
CA PRO A 375 12.80 -6.90 -13.02
C PRO A 375 12.50 -6.37 -14.44
N THR A 376 12.50 -7.25 -15.44
CA THR A 376 11.88 -6.99 -16.74
C THR A 376 10.35 -6.89 -16.57
N ASP A 377 9.60 -6.52 -17.61
CA ASP A 377 8.13 -6.55 -17.57
C ASP A 377 7.61 -7.94 -17.18
N THR A 378 8.16 -9.00 -17.78
CA THR A 378 7.85 -10.38 -17.40
C THR A 378 8.26 -10.67 -15.95
N GLY A 379 9.38 -10.11 -15.50
CA GLY A 379 9.86 -10.21 -14.12
C GLY A 379 8.94 -9.53 -13.12
N PHE A 380 8.38 -8.38 -13.45
CA PHE A 380 7.37 -7.70 -12.62
C PHE A 380 6.07 -8.52 -12.54
N GLY A 381 5.63 -9.12 -13.65
CA GLY A 381 4.51 -10.06 -13.62
C GLY A 381 4.79 -11.26 -12.72
N ALA A 382 5.99 -11.83 -12.82
CA ALA A 382 6.42 -12.94 -11.98
C ALA A 382 6.51 -12.56 -10.49
N TYR A 383 7.01 -11.37 -10.16
CA TYR A 383 6.99 -10.81 -8.80
C TYR A 383 5.57 -10.82 -8.21
N ARG A 384 4.59 -10.29 -8.95
CA ARG A 384 3.18 -10.27 -8.57
C ARG A 384 2.61 -11.67 -8.37
N GLN A 385 2.97 -12.60 -9.26
CA GLN A 385 2.54 -13.99 -9.14
C GLN A 385 3.11 -14.66 -7.88
N GLN A 386 4.36 -14.36 -7.48
CA GLN A 386 4.93 -14.87 -6.23
C GLN A 386 4.17 -14.34 -5.02
N TRP A 387 3.79 -13.06 -5.01
CA TRP A 387 2.95 -12.49 -3.97
C TRP A 387 1.60 -13.21 -3.87
N ALA A 388 0.91 -13.39 -5.00
CA ALA A 388 -0.38 -14.08 -5.02
C ALA A 388 -0.25 -15.53 -4.51
N ASN A 389 0.76 -16.28 -4.98
CA ASN A 389 0.98 -17.68 -4.56
C ASN A 389 1.25 -17.78 -3.05
N ALA A 390 2.09 -16.89 -2.50
CA ALA A 390 2.38 -16.88 -1.07
C ALA A 390 1.11 -16.57 -0.25
N MET A 391 0.31 -15.60 -0.67
CA MET A 391 -0.91 -15.21 0.06
C MET A 391 -2.02 -16.24 -0.08
N LEU A 392 -2.17 -16.88 -1.23
CA LEU A 392 -3.10 -18.01 -1.41
C LEU A 392 -2.84 -19.08 -0.36
N THR A 393 -1.58 -19.40 -0.08
CA THR A 393 -1.21 -20.41 0.93
C THR A 393 -1.36 -19.90 2.34
N THR A 394 -0.83 -18.71 2.65
CA THR A 394 -0.69 -18.23 4.04
C THR A 394 -1.93 -17.54 4.57
N VAL A 395 -2.64 -16.76 3.74
CA VAL A 395 -3.81 -15.98 4.14
C VAL A 395 -5.11 -16.65 3.72
N TYR A 396 -5.23 -17.02 2.45
CA TYR A 396 -6.49 -17.60 1.91
C TYR A 396 -6.61 -19.09 2.11
N LYS A 397 -5.59 -19.78 2.67
CA LYS A 397 -5.59 -21.23 2.98
C LYS A 397 -6.00 -22.09 1.79
N THR A 398 -5.66 -21.66 0.59
CA THR A 398 -5.95 -22.35 -0.67
C THR A 398 -4.69 -23.10 -1.14
N LYS A 399 -4.85 -24.33 -1.61
CA LYS A 399 -3.73 -25.08 -2.22
C LYS A 399 -3.37 -24.42 -3.56
N VAL A 400 -2.11 -24.11 -3.74
CA VAL A 400 -1.54 -23.55 -4.98
C VAL A 400 -1.11 -24.64 -5.94
#